data_08d36ed35d743ab02524645fcc6084a8
#
_entry.id   08d36ed35d743ab02524645fcc6084a8
#
_cell.length_a   1.000
_cell.length_b   1.000
_cell.length_c   1.000
_cell.angle_alpha   90.00
_cell.angle_beta   90.00
_cell.angle_gamma   90.00
#
_symmetry.space_group_name_H-M   'P 1'
#
loop_
_entity.id
_entity.type
_entity.pdbx_description
1 polymer ?
#
loop_
_entity_poly.entity_id
_entity_poly.type
_entity_poly.pdbx_seq_one_letter_code
_entity_poly.pdbx_strand_id
1 'polypeptide(L)'
;MNKELKRVSIVVLLMFLALFGSSTVIQVFTADTLRADGRNSRTLYASYSAERGPILVDGQPIAESVPTDDEFKFQRTYTDGPLFAPATGYFTLNQGNTGIEGSLNDYLSGTSNSQFLDQVNALLTGQNPKGAAVELTLDRDIQQAAWDALGDLQGAVIAINPKTGAILAMVSKPTFDPNTLAGHDTDQVIAAYDQLLADPAGPLFNRTLAGNLNPPGSTFKLVVAAAAL
;
A
#
# COMPACT_ATOMS: atom_id res chain seq x y z
N MET A 1 59.34 15.01 -10.81
CA MET A 1 57.93 15.43 -10.65
C MET A 1 57.91 16.67 -9.73
N ASN A 2 57.43 17.80 -10.20
CA ASN A 2 57.43 19.03 -9.46
C ASN A 2 56.61 18.90 -8.16
N LYS A 3 57.13 19.43 -7.04
CA LYS A 3 56.45 19.36 -5.73
C LYS A 3 55.03 19.93 -5.78
N GLU A 4 54.80 20.92 -6.64
CA GLU A 4 53.50 21.52 -6.88
C GLU A 4 52.51 20.57 -7.59
N LEU A 5 52.99 19.86 -8.60
CA LEU A 5 52.15 18.86 -9.31
C LEU A 5 51.69 17.74 -8.34
N LYS A 6 52.59 17.28 -7.45
CA LYS A 6 52.25 16.30 -6.43
C LYS A 6 51.19 16.80 -5.45
N ARG A 7 51.29 18.08 -5.03
CA ARG A 7 50.28 18.70 -4.14
C ARG A 7 48.91 18.80 -4.82
N VAL A 8 48.87 19.26 -6.07
CA VAL A 8 47.63 19.33 -6.86
C VAL A 8 47.01 17.91 -7.02
N SER A 9 47.82 16.91 -7.35
CA SER A 9 47.34 15.53 -7.49
C SER A 9 46.77 14.99 -6.19
N ILE A 10 47.33 15.28 -5.04
CA ILE A 10 46.85 14.88 -3.72
C ILE A 10 45.50 15.56 -3.43
N VAL A 11 45.37 16.86 -3.70
CA VAL A 11 44.12 17.59 -3.51
C VAL A 11 43.00 17.00 -4.38
N VAL A 12 43.28 16.76 -5.65
CA VAL A 12 42.34 16.16 -6.57
C VAL A 12 41.92 14.75 -6.10
N LEU A 13 42.88 13.93 -5.65
CA LEU A 13 42.59 12.62 -5.10
C LEU A 13 41.66 12.68 -3.88
N LEU A 14 41.95 13.62 -2.94
CA LEU A 14 41.11 13.84 -1.75
C LEU A 14 39.70 14.30 -2.12
N MET A 15 39.55 15.16 -3.14
CA MET A 15 38.23 15.56 -3.65
C MET A 15 37.45 14.38 -4.21
N PHE A 16 38.10 13.51 -5.00
CA PHE A 16 37.44 12.28 -5.49
C PHE A 16 37.07 11.34 -4.36
N LEU A 17 37.93 11.12 -3.37
CA LEU A 17 37.63 10.29 -2.20
C LEU A 17 36.45 10.84 -1.40
N ALA A 18 36.39 12.17 -1.21
CA ALA A 18 35.24 12.81 -0.56
C ALA A 18 33.93 12.62 -1.35
N LEU A 19 34.02 12.74 -2.67
CA LEU A 19 32.88 12.56 -3.57
C LEU A 19 32.39 11.12 -3.59
N PHE A 20 33.31 10.13 -3.63
CA PHE A 20 32.99 8.72 -3.50
C PHE A 20 32.36 8.40 -2.15
N GLY A 21 32.93 8.91 -1.05
CA GLY A 21 32.39 8.74 0.29
C GLY A 21 30.96 9.29 0.41
N SER A 22 30.75 10.52 -0.07
CA SER A 22 29.42 11.15 -0.07
C SER A 22 28.42 10.36 -0.92
N SER A 23 28.82 9.95 -2.13
CA SER A 23 27.95 9.16 -3.03
C SER A 23 27.58 7.81 -2.39
N THR A 24 28.54 7.14 -1.75
CA THR A 24 28.28 5.86 -1.06
C THR A 24 27.31 6.04 0.10
N VAL A 25 27.47 7.09 0.90
CA VAL A 25 26.54 7.38 2.01
C VAL A 25 25.13 7.60 1.46
N ILE A 26 24.97 8.41 0.42
CA ILE A 26 23.65 8.71 -0.16
C ILE A 26 23.03 7.47 -0.81
N GLN A 27 23.80 6.70 -1.58
CA GLN A 27 23.26 5.59 -2.38
C GLN A 27 23.09 4.29 -1.61
N VAL A 28 23.85 4.08 -0.53
CA VAL A 28 23.81 2.80 0.24
C VAL A 28 23.14 2.99 1.59
N PHE A 29 23.52 4.01 2.36
CA PHE A 29 23.05 4.16 3.74
C PHE A 29 21.78 4.99 3.89
N THR A 30 21.55 5.97 3.00
CA THR A 30 20.36 6.83 3.08
C THR A 30 19.36 6.59 1.94
N ALA A 31 19.63 5.62 1.05
CA ALA A 31 18.79 5.34 -0.12
C ALA A 31 17.34 5.03 0.27
N ASP A 32 17.14 4.18 1.27
CA ASP A 32 15.80 3.76 1.69
C ASP A 32 15.01 4.89 2.35
N THR A 33 15.67 5.71 3.17
CA THR A 33 15.05 6.89 3.78
C THR A 33 14.69 7.96 2.74
N LEU A 34 15.54 8.15 1.72
CA LEU A 34 15.28 9.07 0.62
C LEU A 34 14.17 8.58 -0.33
N ARG A 35 14.06 7.26 -0.52
CA ARG A 35 12.95 6.65 -1.29
C ARG A 35 11.62 6.79 -0.56
N ALA A 36 11.64 6.64 0.76
CA ALA A 36 10.45 6.76 1.61
C ALA A 36 10.03 8.22 1.87
N ASP A 37 10.84 9.21 1.48
CA ASP A 37 10.49 10.62 1.64
C ASP A 37 9.31 10.99 0.73
N GLY A 38 8.18 11.40 1.32
CA GLY A 38 6.97 11.81 0.60
C GLY A 38 7.15 13.00 -0.35
N ARG A 39 8.32 13.69 -0.31
CA ARG A 39 8.70 14.72 -1.26
C ARG A 39 9.39 14.18 -2.51
N ASN A 40 9.70 12.88 -2.53
CA ASN A 40 10.36 12.25 -3.66
C ASN A 40 9.33 11.90 -4.76
N SER A 41 8.93 12.91 -5.52
CA SER A 41 7.99 12.74 -6.66
C SER A 41 8.46 11.71 -7.68
N ARG A 42 9.77 11.47 -7.80
CA ARG A 42 10.34 10.52 -8.74
C ARG A 42 10.00 9.06 -8.42
N THR A 43 10.05 8.68 -7.13
CA THR A 43 9.61 7.35 -6.67
C THR A 43 8.10 7.21 -6.77
N LEU A 44 7.39 8.30 -6.54
CA LEU A 44 5.95 8.36 -6.68
C LEU A 44 5.53 8.08 -8.15
N TYR A 45 6.02 8.87 -9.11
CA TYR A 45 5.77 8.65 -10.54
C TYR A 45 6.19 7.25 -11.02
N ALA A 46 7.34 6.75 -10.54
CA ALA A 46 7.79 5.39 -10.88
C ALA A 46 6.84 4.31 -10.36
N SER A 47 6.28 4.47 -9.17
CA SER A 47 5.34 3.50 -8.58
C SER A 47 4.00 3.46 -9.32
N TYR A 48 3.57 4.59 -9.90
CA TYR A 48 2.35 4.68 -10.71
C TYR A 48 2.57 4.23 -12.16
N SER A 49 3.80 4.34 -12.68
CA SER A 49 4.17 3.87 -14.01
C SER A 49 4.44 2.36 -14.07
N ALA A 50 4.45 1.67 -12.93
CA ALA A 50 4.62 0.23 -12.85
C ALA A 50 3.25 -0.47 -12.79
N GLU A 51 3.12 -1.61 -13.48
CA GLU A 51 1.93 -2.45 -13.37
C GLU A 51 1.88 -3.08 -11.98
N ARG A 52 1.07 -2.49 -11.10
CA ARG A 52 0.90 -2.96 -9.73
C ARG A 52 0.14 -4.28 -9.71
N GLY A 53 0.61 -5.26 -8.94
CA GLY A 53 0.01 -6.59 -8.86
C GLY A 53 -1.45 -6.57 -8.39
N PRO A 54 -2.29 -7.50 -8.88
CA PRO A 54 -3.69 -7.56 -8.47
C PRO A 54 -3.84 -8.07 -7.03
N ILE A 55 -4.88 -7.60 -6.35
CA ILE A 55 -5.39 -8.19 -5.12
C ILE A 55 -6.58 -9.06 -5.48
N LEU A 56 -6.55 -10.31 -5.08
CA LEU A 56 -7.54 -11.32 -5.48
C LEU A 56 -8.34 -11.80 -4.28
N VAL A 57 -9.60 -12.17 -4.54
CA VAL A 57 -10.47 -12.93 -3.65
C VAL A 57 -11.11 -14.03 -4.48
N ASP A 58 -10.98 -15.28 -4.07
CA ASP A 58 -11.45 -16.47 -4.81
C ASP A 58 -10.93 -16.50 -6.25
N GLY A 59 -9.66 -16.10 -6.46
CA GLY A 59 -9.01 -16.04 -7.76
C GLY A 59 -9.49 -14.89 -8.67
N GLN A 60 -10.40 -14.02 -8.20
CA GLN A 60 -10.92 -12.90 -8.97
C GLN A 60 -10.33 -11.57 -8.48
N PRO A 61 -9.92 -10.65 -9.36
CA PRO A 61 -9.36 -9.38 -8.96
C PRO A 61 -10.42 -8.48 -8.32
N ILE A 62 -10.12 -8.00 -7.10
CA ILE A 62 -10.88 -6.96 -6.41
C ILE A 62 -10.14 -5.61 -6.49
N ALA A 63 -8.85 -5.63 -6.81
CA ALA A 63 -8.06 -4.47 -7.16
C ALA A 63 -7.04 -4.86 -8.23
N GLU A 64 -6.94 -4.08 -9.30
CA GLU A 64 -6.02 -4.33 -10.43
C GLU A 64 -5.51 -3.02 -11.04
N SER A 65 -4.46 -3.10 -11.84
CA SER A 65 -3.92 -1.98 -12.59
C SER A 65 -4.38 -2.06 -14.04
N VAL A 66 -5.08 -1.04 -14.52
CA VAL A 66 -5.59 -0.94 -15.90
C VAL A 66 -4.70 0.02 -16.67
N PRO A 67 -4.24 -0.32 -17.90
CA PRO A 67 -3.46 0.58 -18.72
C PRO A 67 -4.22 1.88 -19.05
N THR A 68 -3.48 3.02 -19.02
CA THR A 68 -3.98 4.34 -19.39
C THR A 68 -3.02 5.00 -20.39
N ASP A 69 -3.54 5.96 -21.18
CA ASP A 69 -2.74 6.72 -22.16
C ASP A 69 -2.14 8.01 -21.58
N ASP A 70 -2.08 8.14 -20.24
CA ASP A 70 -1.48 9.27 -19.56
C ASP A 70 -0.01 9.01 -19.14
N GLU A 71 0.59 9.99 -18.46
CA GLU A 71 2.00 9.92 -18.02
C GLU A 71 2.26 8.79 -17.01
N PHE A 72 1.22 8.30 -16.32
CA PHE A 72 1.32 7.24 -15.31
C PHE A 72 1.22 5.83 -15.88
N LYS A 73 0.71 5.66 -17.12
CA LYS A 73 0.57 4.38 -17.85
C LYS A 73 -0.41 3.38 -17.26
N PHE A 74 -0.63 3.38 -15.94
CA PHE A 74 -1.53 2.46 -15.25
C PHE A 74 -2.34 3.20 -14.21
N GLN A 75 -3.63 2.91 -14.14
CA GLN A 75 -4.52 3.36 -13.08
C GLN A 75 -4.95 2.18 -12.21
N ARG A 76 -4.93 2.37 -10.90
CA ARG A 76 -5.47 1.41 -9.95
C ARG A 76 -6.99 1.48 -9.95
N THR A 77 -7.65 0.32 -10.10
CA THR A 77 -9.11 0.19 -10.09
C THR A 77 -9.54 -0.85 -9.08
N TYR A 78 -10.70 -0.63 -8.47
CA TYR A 78 -11.26 -1.50 -7.43
C TYR A 78 -12.65 -1.96 -7.84
N THR A 79 -12.82 -3.29 -7.97
CA THR A 79 -14.12 -3.92 -8.19
C THR A 79 -14.84 -4.06 -6.85
N ASP A 80 -16.12 -3.70 -6.80
CA ASP A 80 -16.91 -3.66 -5.55
C ASP A 80 -16.20 -2.89 -4.44
N GLY A 81 -15.58 -1.74 -4.81
CA GLY A 81 -14.68 -0.94 -3.96
C GLY A 81 -15.17 -0.77 -2.53
N PRO A 82 -16.40 -0.27 -2.27
CA PRO A 82 -16.91 -0.09 -0.91
C PRO A 82 -16.99 -1.38 -0.09
N LEU A 83 -17.26 -2.52 -0.72
CA LEU A 83 -17.36 -3.83 -0.05
C LEU A 83 -16.02 -4.30 0.49
N PHE A 84 -14.95 -4.07 -0.28
CA PHE A 84 -13.60 -4.56 0.03
C PHE A 84 -12.66 -3.49 0.59
N ALA A 85 -13.05 -2.22 0.61
CA ALA A 85 -12.20 -1.12 1.12
C ALA A 85 -11.62 -1.37 2.52
N PRO A 86 -12.34 -1.99 3.48
CA PRO A 86 -11.78 -2.29 4.79
C PRO A 86 -10.54 -3.22 4.74
N ALA A 87 -10.46 -4.11 3.76
CA ALA A 87 -9.32 -4.99 3.55
C ALA A 87 -8.28 -4.39 2.59
N THR A 88 -8.71 -3.96 1.40
CA THR A 88 -7.78 -3.43 0.39
C THR A 88 -7.11 -2.14 0.83
N GLY A 89 -7.84 -1.27 1.54
CA GLY A 89 -7.45 0.12 1.70
C GLY A 89 -7.55 0.86 0.36
N TYR A 90 -6.65 1.80 0.15
CA TYR A 90 -6.53 2.57 -1.09
C TYR A 90 -5.06 2.81 -1.46
N PHE A 91 -4.82 3.04 -2.75
CA PHE A 91 -3.55 3.44 -3.33
C PHE A 91 -3.74 4.81 -3.99
N THR A 92 -3.01 5.82 -3.53
CA THR A 92 -3.16 7.20 -3.99
C THR A 92 -1.83 7.90 -4.17
N LEU A 93 -1.78 8.86 -5.10
CA LEU A 93 -0.57 9.63 -5.43
C LEU A 93 0.00 10.42 -4.26
N ASN A 94 -0.83 10.94 -3.36
CA ASN A 94 -0.42 12.00 -2.43
C ASN A 94 -0.93 11.85 -1.00
N GLN A 95 -1.79 10.84 -0.71
CA GLN A 95 -2.37 10.63 0.62
C GLN A 95 -1.82 9.37 1.33
N GLY A 96 -0.80 8.72 0.72
CA GLY A 96 -0.25 7.46 1.19
C GLY A 96 -1.13 6.26 0.82
N ASN A 97 -0.73 5.09 1.28
CA ASN A 97 -1.43 3.83 1.00
C ASN A 97 -1.87 3.21 2.32
N THR A 98 -3.04 2.57 2.33
CA THR A 98 -3.59 1.93 3.54
C THR A 98 -3.98 0.48 3.29
N GLY A 99 -4.39 -0.25 4.33
CA GLY A 99 -4.81 -1.65 4.20
C GLY A 99 -3.73 -2.53 3.56
N ILE A 100 -4.17 -3.48 2.73
CA ILE A 100 -3.27 -4.37 1.97
C ILE A 100 -2.43 -3.59 0.95
N GLU A 101 -2.98 -2.54 0.34
CA GLU A 101 -2.23 -1.66 -0.56
C GLU A 101 -1.00 -1.03 0.11
N GLY A 102 -1.11 -0.69 1.39
CA GLY A 102 0.01 -0.16 2.18
C GLY A 102 0.92 -1.25 2.73
N SER A 103 0.34 -2.24 3.43
CA SER A 103 1.11 -3.25 4.16
C SER A 103 1.89 -4.21 3.26
N LEU A 104 1.40 -4.48 2.04
CA LEU A 104 2.06 -5.31 1.04
C LEU A 104 2.54 -4.50 -0.17
N ASN A 105 2.81 -3.21 0.04
CA ASN A 105 3.24 -2.30 -1.03
C ASN A 105 4.42 -2.85 -1.83
N ASP A 106 5.45 -3.39 -1.17
CA ASP A 106 6.66 -3.88 -1.83
C ASP A 106 6.39 -5.09 -2.74
N TYR A 107 5.46 -5.96 -2.35
CA TYR A 107 5.03 -7.08 -3.20
C TYR A 107 4.21 -6.59 -4.38
N LEU A 108 3.23 -5.75 -4.12
CA LEU A 108 2.33 -5.22 -5.13
C LEU A 108 3.05 -4.31 -6.15
N SER A 109 4.12 -3.63 -5.75
CA SER A 109 4.92 -2.76 -6.65
C SER A 109 6.06 -3.49 -7.36
N GLY A 110 6.32 -4.76 -7.04
CA GLY A 110 7.43 -5.50 -7.63
C GLY A 110 8.81 -5.15 -7.05
N THR A 111 8.86 -4.45 -5.90
CA THR A 111 10.13 -4.01 -5.27
C THR A 111 10.60 -4.92 -4.14
N SER A 112 9.82 -5.97 -3.81
CA SER A 112 10.19 -6.93 -2.76
C SER A 112 11.48 -7.68 -3.09
N ASN A 113 12.29 -7.95 -2.06
CA ASN A 113 13.51 -8.76 -2.19
C ASN A 113 13.24 -10.17 -2.74
N SER A 114 12.06 -10.73 -2.53
CA SER A 114 11.65 -12.03 -3.10
C SER A 114 11.52 -12.00 -4.63
N GLN A 115 11.35 -10.81 -5.22
CA GLN A 115 11.22 -10.56 -6.66
C GLN A 115 12.53 -10.06 -7.29
N PHE A 116 13.67 -10.22 -6.59
CA PHE A 116 14.97 -9.71 -7.02
C PHE A 116 15.36 -10.21 -8.44
N LEU A 117 15.14 -11.48 -8.75
CA LEU A 117 15.45 -12.02 -10.07
C LEU A 117 14.59 -11.39 -11.17
N ASP A 118 13.33 -11.13 -10.89
CA ASP A 118 12.41 -10.46 -11.83
C ASP A 118 12.84 -9.01 -12.05
N GLN A 119 13.29 -8.32 -11.00
CA GLN A 119 13.84 -6.97 -11.09
C GLN A 119 15.11 -6.92 -11.93
N VAL A 120 16.04 -7.88 -11.74
CA VAL A 120 17.26 -7.98 -12.56
C VAL A 120 16.91 -8.24 -14.02
N ASN A 121 15.96 -9.15 -14.29
CA ASN A 121 15.51 -9.44 -15.64
C ASN A 121 14.83 -8.20 -16.27
N ALA A 122 14.00 -7.49 -15.53
CA ALA A 122 13.36 -6.25 -15.97
C ALA A 122 14.41 -5.18 -16.34
N LEU A 123 15.47 -5.03 -15.54
CA LEU A 123 16.58 -4.12 -15.84
C LEU A 123 17.32 -4.51 -17.12
N LEU A 124 17.55 -5.81 -17.35
CA LEU A 124 18.26 -6.30 -18.56
C LEU A 124 17.41 -6.17 -19.82
N THR A 125 16.10 -6.32 -19.70
CA THR A 125 15.14 -6.24 -20.83
C THR A 125 14.59 -4.83 -21.04
N GLY A 126 14.90 -3.88 -20.15
CA GLY A 126 14.36 -2.50 -20.19
C GLY A 126 12.86 -2.43 -19.88
N GLN A 127 12.28 -3.48 -19.29
CA GLN A 127 10.89 -3.50 -18.85
C GLN A 127 10.77 -2.99 -17.43
N ASN A 128 9.61 -2.42 -17.06
CA ASN A 128 9.33 -2.11 -15.66
C ASN A 128 9.02 -3.42 -14.90
N PRO A 129 9.47 -3.56 -13.63
CA PRO A 129 9.09 -4.69 -12.81
C PRO A 129 7.56 -4.73 -12.66
N LYS A 130 7.00 -5.93 -12.77
CA LYS A 130 5.58 -6.18 -12.55
C LYS A 130 5.36 -6.61 -11.11
N GLY A 131 4.31 -6.06 -10.48
CA GLY A 131 3.93 -6.42 -9.12
C GLY A 131 3.41 -7.86 -9.01
N ALA A 132 3.63 -8.49 -7.87
CA ALA A 132 3.09 -9.82 -7.58
C ALA A 132 1.61 -9.75 -7.21
N ALA A 133 0.86 -10.77 -7.60
CA ALA A 133 -0.52 -10.95 -7.15
C ALA A 133 -0.56 -11.32 -5.66
N VAL A 134 -1.56 -10.79 -4.96
CA VAL A 134 -1.83 -11.10 -3.55
C VAL A 134 -3.22 -11.70 -3.44
N GLU A 135 -3.32 -12.96 -3.04
CA GLU A 135 -4.60 -13.64 -2.77
C GLU A 135 -4.98 -13.45 -1.30
N LEU A 136 -6.17 -12.93 -1.05
CA LEU A 136 -6.70 -12.78 0.31
C LEU A 136 -7.45 -14.04 0.73
N THR A 137 -7.53 -14.26 2.03
CA THR A 137 -8.32 -15.37 2.61
C THR A 137 -9.80 -15.04 2.73
N LEU A 138 -10.23 -13.88 2.25
CA LEU A 138 -11.65 -13.50 2.22
C LEU A 138 -12.41 -14.45 1.29
N ASP A 139 -13.65 -14.73 1.66
CA ASP A 139 -14.61 -15.46 0.88
C ASP A 139 -15.68 -14.47 0.42
N ARG A 140 -15.93 -14.37 -0.88
CA ARG A 140 -16.82 -13.37 -1.47
C ARG A 140 -18.25 -13.49 -0.96
N ASP A 141 -18.75 -14.71 -0.80
CA ASP A 141 -20.12 -14.96 -0.37
C ASP A 141 -20.29 -14.61 1.12
N ILE A 142 -19.30 -14.94 1.95
CA ILE A 142 -19.30 -14.60 3.38
C ILE A 142 -19.14 -13.08 3.56
N GLN A 143 -18.29 -12.44 2.77
CA GLN A 143 -18.11 -10.98 2.77
C GLN A 143 -19.42 -10.26 2.41
N GLN A 144 -20.10 -10.73 1.34
CA GLN A 144 -21.38 -10.16 0.91
C GLN A 144 -22.46 -10.38 1.97
N ALA A 145 -22.57 -11.57 2.52
CA ALA A 145 -23.53 -11.88 3.57
C ALA A 145 -23.32 -11.01 4.82
N ALA A 146 -22.05 -10.79 5.22
CA ALA A 146 -21.71 -9.90 6.33
C ALA A 146 -22.08 -8.45 6.05
N TRP A 147 -21.84 -7.99 4.80
CA TRP A 147 -22.21 -6.65 4.34
C TRP A 147 -23.72 -6.42 4.39
N ASP A 148 -24.49 -7.39 3.88
CA ASP A 148 -25.95 -7.31 3.84
C ASP A 148 -26.56 -7.38 5.25
N ALA A 149 -26.00 -8.25 6.10
CA ALA A 149 -26.44 -8.38 7.49
C ALA A 149 -26.21 -7.10 8.32
N LEU A 150 -25.12 -6.37 8.06
CA LEU A 150 -24.86 -5.09 8.73
C LEU A 150 -25.81 -3.98 8.24
N GLY A 151 -26.32 -4.08 7.01
CA GLY A 151 -27.26 -3.11 6.42
C GLY A 151 -26.71 -1.68 6.51
N ASP A 152 -27.53 -0.75 7.00
CA ASP A 152 -27.17 0.67 7.16
C ASP A 152 -26.63 1.01 8.56
N LEU A 153 -26.36 -0.01 9.38
CA LEU A 153 -25.82 0.21 10.72
C LEU A 153 -24.35 0.61 10.65
N GLN A 154 -23.98 1.56 11.51
CA GLN A 154 -22.58 1.86 11.76
C GLN A 154 -21.95 0.79 12.65
N GLY A 155 -20.92 0.12 12.13
CA GLY A 155 -20.27 -0.95 12.89
C GLY A 155 -19.28 -1.76 12.07
N ALA A 156 -18.95 -2.94 12.56
CA ALA A 156 -18.03 -3.85 11.90
C ALA A 156 -18.46 -5.31 12.06
N VAL A 157 -18.12 -6.13 11.07
CA VAL A 157 -18.25 -7.59 11.11
C VAL A 157 -16.91 -8.22 10.70
N ILE A 158 -16.45 -9.19 11.49
CA ILE A 158 -15.30 -10.03 11.15
C ILE A 158 -15.73 -11.48 11.27
N ALA A 159 -15.52 -12.27 10.20
CA ALA A 159 -15.63 -13.73 10.24
C ALA A 159 -14.24 -14.35 10.19
N ILE A 160 -13.93 -15.23 11.14
CA ILE A 160 -12.62 -15.85 11.29
C ILE A 160 -12.78 -17.36 11.34
N ASN A 161 -11.97 -18.09 10.57
CA ASN A 161 -11.86 -19.53 10.69
C ASN A 161 -11.09 -19.87 11.98
N PRO A 162 -11.72 -20.50 13.00
CA PRO A 162 -11.06 -20.69 14.29
C PRO A 162 -9.93 -21.72 14.27
N LYS A 163 -9.83 -22.54 13.21
CA LYS A 163 -8.77 -23.56 13.08
C LYS A 163 -7.50 -22.99 12.45
N THR A 164 -7.64 -22.07 11.52
CA THR A 164 -6.52 -21.52 10.73
C THR A 164 -6.17 -20.09 11.09
N GLY A 165 -7.09 -19.35 11.72
CA GLY A 165 -6.98 -17.92 11.94
C GLY A 165 -7.26 -17.07 10.69
N ALA A 166 -7.63 -17.69 9.55
CA ALA A 166 -7.92 -16.98 8.32
C ALA A 166 -9.15 -16.07 8.49
N ILE A 167 -9.04 -14.83 8.02
CA ILE A 167 -10.16 -13.89 7.97
C ILE A 167 -10.95 -14.17 6.71
N LEU A 168 -12.21 -14.56 6.86
CA LEU A 168 -13.12 -14.89 5.76
C LEU A 168 -14.01 -13.71 5.36
N ALA A 169 -14.28 -12.77 6.30
CA ALA A 169 -14.94 -11.52 6.00
C ALA A 169 -14.43 -10.42 6.90
N MET A 170 -14.35 -9.20 6.34
CA MET A 170 -13.95 -7.98 7.04
C MET A 170 -14.79 -6.82 6.51
N VAL A 171 -15.83 -6.45 7.23
CA VAL A 171 -16.77 -5.36 6.87
C VAL A 171 -16.68 -4.25 7.91
N SER A 172 -16.62 -3.01 7.44
CA SER A 172 -16.70 -1.81 8.28
C SER A 172 -17.61 -0.78 7.59
N LYS A 173 -18.62 -0.28 8.30
CA LYS A 173 -19.54 0.74 7.80
C LYS A 173 -19.63 1.94 8.76
N PRO A 174 -19.82 3.16 8.24
CA PRO A 174 -19.78 3.52 6.83
C PRO A 174 -18.42 3.27 6.22
N THR A 175 -18.37 3.18 4.90
CA THR A 175 -17.17 2.93 4.09
C THR A 175 -17.09 3.96 2.96
N PHE A 176 -16.10 3.84 2.11
CA PHE A 176 -15.87 4.71 0.96
C PHE A 176 -15.55 3.88 -0.28
N ASP A 177 -15.63 4.50 -1.46
CA ASP A 177 -15.15 3.90 -2.70
C ASP A 177 -13.67 4.28 -2.92
N PRO A 178 -12.71 3.32 -2.88
CA PRO A 178 -11.29 3.58 -3.10
C PRO A 178 -11.00 4.16 -4.49
N ASN A 179 -11.87 3.92 -5.49
CA ASN A 179 -11.72 4.49 -6.83
C ASN A 179 -11.69 6.02 -6.81
N THR A 180 -12.39 6.65 -5.88
CA THR A 180 -12.39 8.14 -5.75
C THR A 180 -11.03 8.70 -5.36
N LEU A 181 -10.16 7.85 -4.77
CA LEU A 181 -8.81 8.21 -4.31
C LEU A 181 -7.70 7.70 -5.24
N ALA A 182 -8.02 6.82 -6.19
CA ALA A 182 -7.06 6.19 -7.11
C ALA A 182 -6.85 6.97 -8.42
N GLY A 183 -7.55 8.07 -8.61
CA GLY A 183 -7.45 8.90 -9.83
C GLY A 183 -6.09 9.60 -9.96
N HIS A 184 -5.76 10.01 -11.20
CA HIS A 184 -4.53 10.72 -11.51
C HIS A 184 -4.66 12.25 -11.38
N ASP A 185 -5.88 12.77 -11.29
CA ASP A 185 -6.14 14.19 -11.01
C ASP A 185 -5.94 14.46 -9.52
N THR A 186 -4.77 15.00 -9.19
CA THR A 186 -4.37 15.29 -7.81
C THR A 186 -5.34 16.18 -7.06
N ASP A 187 -5.91 17.19 -7.72
CA ASP A 187 -6.81 18.14 -7.08
C ASP A 187 -8.16 17.49 -6.74
N GLN A 188 -8.67 16.63 -7.63
CA GLN A 188 -9.88 15.85 -7.37
C GLN A 188 -9.67 14.82 -6.25
N VAL A 189 -8.54 14.15 -6.23
CA VAL A 189 -8.19 13.17 -5.18
C VAL A 189 -8.06 13.86 -3.81
N ILE A 190 -7.39 15.01 -3.74
CA ILE A 190 -7.30 15.78 -2.49
C ILE A 190 -8.69 16.20 -2.00
N ALA A 191 -9.51 16.76 -2.89
CA ALA A 191 -10.86 17.19 -2.54
C ALA A 191 -11.74 16.02 -2.05
N ALA A 192 -11.66 14.86 -2.70
CA ALA A 192 -12.36 13.65 -2.28
C ALA A 192 -11.87 13.14 -0.91
N TYR A 193 -10.55 13.14 -0.70
CA TYR A 193 -9.97 12.73 0.58
C TYR A 193 -10.38 13.67 1.72
N ASP A 194 -10.30 14.99 1.52
CA ASP A 194 -10.70 15.98 2.50
C ASP A 194 -12.18 15.88 2.86
N GLN A 195 -13.03 15.59 1.88
CA GLN A 195 -14.45 15.33 2.11
C GLN A 195 -14.68 14.09 2.97
N LEU A 196 -14.00 12.97 2.68
CA LEU A 196 -14.08 11.74 3.47
C LEU A 196 -13.51 11.93 4.89
N LEU A 197 -12.47 12.73 5.04
CA LEU A 197 -11.87 13.05 6.34
C LEU A 197 -12.75 13.93 7.20
N ALA A 198 -13.47 14.89 6.58
CA ALA A 198 -14.38 15.81 7.25
C ALA A 198 -15.73 15.16 7.62
N ASP A 199 -16.05 13.99 7.06
CA ASP A 199 -17.30 13.28 7.34
C ASP A 199 -17.32 12.78 8.79
N PRO A 200 -18.27 13.27 9.65
CA PRO A 200 -18.36 12.86 11.04
C PRO A 200 -18.68 11.37 11.23
N ALA A 201 -19.22 10.72 10.20
CA ALA A 201 -19.44 9.28 10.21
C ALA A 201 -18.12 8.45 10.10
N GLY A 202 -17.03 9.10 9.68
CA GLY A 202 -15.68 8.52 9.63
C GLY A 202 -15.57 7.32 8.71
N PRO A 203 -15.85 7.45 7.40
CA PRO A 203 -15.81 6.32 6.45
C PRO A 203 -14.40 5.75 6.25
N LEU A 204 -13.36 6.56 6.46
CA LEU A 204 -11.96 6.12 6.37
C LEU A 204 -11.52 5.22 7.53
N PHE A 205 -12.28 5.17 8.63
CA PHE A 205 -11.94 4.31 9.76
C PHE A 205 -12.33 2.86 9.50
N ASN A 206 -11.35 1.97 9.53
CA ASN A 206 -11.62 0.54 9.59
C ASN A 206 -11.94 0.13 11.03
N ARG A 207 -13.24 0.02 11.34
CA ARG A 207 -13.75 -0.30 12.68
C ARG A 207 -13.48 -1.73 13.11
N THR A 208 -12.98 -2.57 12.21
CA THR A 208 -12.50 -3.92 12.55
C THR A 208 -11.14 -3.88 13.24
N LEU A 209 -10.34 -2.82 13.04
CA LEU A 209 -8.96 -2.68 13.51
C LEU A 209 -8.78 -1.50 14.48
N ALA A 210 -9.43 -0.36 14.20
CA ALA A 210 -9.21 0.89 14.91
C ALA A 210 -10.44 1.83 14.79
N GLY A 211 -10.33 3.06 15.29
CA GLY A 211 -11.36 4.09 15.23
C GLY A 211 -12.26 4.09 16.45
N ASN A 212 -13.55 4.38 16.27
CA ASN A 212 -14.53 4.42 17.36
C ASN A 212 -14.76 3.00 17.90
N LEU A 213 -13.99 2.63 18.90
CA LEU A 213 -14.07 1.32 19.52
C LEU A 213 -15.35 1.21 20.36
N ASN A 214 -16.10 0.16 20.17
CA ASN A 214 -17.24 -0.19 21.01
C ASN A 214 -16.77 -0.98 22.24
N PRO A 215 -17.39 -0.77 23.41
CA PRO A 215 -17.11 -1.61 24.58
C PRO A 215 -17.36 -3.09 24.25
N PRO A 216 -16.38 -3.99 24.52
CA PRO A 216 -16.49 -5.39 24.12
C PRO A 216 -17.62 -6.16 24.84
N GLY A 217 -18.08 -5.67 25.97
CA GLY A 217 -19.13 -6.32 26.74
C GLY A 217 -18.78 -7.78 27.06
N SER A 218 -19.74 -8.69 26.88
CA SER A 218 -19.57 -10.13 27.16
C SER A 218 -18.57 -10.83 26.24
N THR A 219 -18.20 -10.25 25.09
CA THR A 219 -17.16 -10.84 24.22
C THR A 219 -15.79 -10.85 24.90
N PHE A 220 -15.54 -9.93 25.83
CA PHE A 220 -14.31 -9.91 26.63
C PHE A 220 -14.13 -11.16 27.51
N LYS A 221 -15.22 -11.89 27.80
CA LYS A 221 -15.14 -13.14 28.56
C LYS A 221 -14.29 -14.21 27.87
N LEU A 222 -14.16 -14.17 26.53
CA LEU A 222 -13.28 -15.07 25.77
C LEU A 222 -11.81 -14.84 26.16
N VAL A 223 -11.40 -13.58 26.32
CA VAL A 223 -10.04 -13.23 26.75
C VAL A 223 -9.80 -13.70 28.19
N VAL A 224 -10.78 -13.48 29.08
CA VAL A 224 -10.70 -13.94 30.48
C VAL A 224 -10.64 -15.46 30.57
N ALA A 225 -11.44 -16.18 29.77
CA ALA A 225 -11.40 -17.63 29.73
C ALA A 225 -10.06 -18.16 29.22
N ALA A 226 -9.51 -17.57 28.15
CA ALA A 226 -8.20 -17.94 27.61
C ALA A 226 -7.05 -17.66 28.60
N ALA A 227 -7.18 -16.63 29.45
CA ALA A 227 -6.18 -16.32 30.47
C ALA A 227 -6.27 -17.23 31.72
N ALA A 228 -7.40 -17.95 31.88
CA ALA A 228 -7.63 -18.87 33.00
C ALA A 228 -7.26 -20.32 32.70
N LEU A 229 -6.92 -20.66 31.45
CA LEU A 229 -6.45 -21.95 31.00
C LEU A 229 -4.93 -22.04 31.03
#